data_e9089c972dfeea7c7257a96165c6841c
#
_entry.id   e9089c972dfeea7c7257a96165c6841c
#
_cell.length_a   1.000
_cell.length_b   1.000
_cell.length_c   1.000
_cell.angle_alpha   90.00
_cell.angle_beta   90.00
_cell.angle_gamma   90.00
#
_symmetry.space_group_name_H-M   'P 1'
#
loop_
_entity.id
_entity.type
_entity.pdbx_description
1 polymer ?
#
loop_
_entity_poly.entity_id
_entity_poly.type
_entity_poly.pdbx_seq_one_letter_code
_entity_poly.pdbx_strand_id
1 'polypeptide(L)'
;MRIRLTAGTTNLLTMDLLMELSDAIADAQNRSRGLLLCGGDKFFSNGVDLDWALSQSSEQIRAMFLELGKCILQLMECPLPVIGSIKGHAIGGALALLLACDYRFGAKGRVLI
;
A
#
# COMPACT_ATOMS: atom_id res chain seq x y z
N MET A 1 -14.11 -1.67 -6.14
CA MET A 1 -13.91 -1.38 -4.69
C MET A 1 -12.80 -0.38 -4.50
N ARG A 2 -12.99 0.55 -3.61
CA ARG A 2 -11.96 1.52 -3.25
C ARG A 2 -11.36 1.16 -1.90
N ILE A 3 -10.05 0.94 -1.88
CA ILE A 3 -9.28 0.75 -0.65
C ILE A 3 -8.48 2.03 -0.41
N ARG A 4 -8.73 2.67 0.73
CA ARG A 4 -8.01 3.88 1.12
C ARG A 4 -7.14 3.58 2.34
N LEU A 5 -5.86 3.90 2.23
CA LEU A 5 -4.95 3.85 3.38
C LEU A 5 -5.26 5.02 4.31
N THR A 6 -5.57 4.73 5.57
CA THR A 6 -5.94 5.74 6.57
C THR A 6 -5.21 5.47 7.89
N ALA A 7 -3.91 5.65 7.89
CA ALA A 7 -3.06 5.40 9.05
C ALA A 7 -2.32 6.68 9.46
N GLY A 8 -3.07 7.65 9.98
CA GLY A 8 -2.53 8.95 10.37
C GLY A 8 -2.12 9.81 9.18
N THR A 9 -1.38 10.88 9.46
CA THR A 9 -1.02 11.90 8.46
C THR A 9 -0.08 11.36 7.39
N THR A 10 0.88 10.52 7.77
CA THR A 10 1.92 10.00 6.87
C THR A 10 1.63 8.63 6.31
N ASN A 11 0.56 7.98 6.76
CA ASN A 11 0.15 6.65 6.29
C ASN A 11 1.30 5.63 6.31
N LEU A 12 2.00 5.53 7.43
CA LEU A 12 3.09 4.56 7.55
C LEU A 12 2.57 3.14 7.41
N LEU A 13 3.33 2.32 6.70
CA LEU A 13 3.05 0.91 6.54
C LEU A 13 3.47 0.17 7.82
N THR A 14 2.48 -0.27 8.57
CA THR A 14 2.66 -1.09 9.76
C THR A 14 2.20 -2.51 9.48
N MET A 15 2.54 -3.44 10.35
CA MET A 15 2.06 -4.82 10.22
C MET A 15 0.54 -4.89 10.19
N ASP A 16 -0.14 -4.15 11.08
CA ASP A 16 -1.59 -4.13 11.14
C ASP A 16 -2.21 -3.58 9.85
N LEU A 17 -1.67 -2.48 9.32
CA LEU A 17 -2.15 -1.91 8.06
C LEU A 17 -1.95 -2.89 6.90
N LEU A 18 -0.80 -3.55 6.83
CA LEU A 18 -0.51 -4.51 5.75
C LEU A 18 -1.43 -5.73 5.82
N MET A 19 -1.74 -6.21 7.02
CA MET A 19 -2.69 -7.32 7.20
C MET A 19 -4.10 -6.91 6.78
N GLU A 20 -4.56 -5.72 7.17
CA GLU A 20 -5.85 -5.19 6.74
C GLU A 20 -5.90 -4.99 5.22
N LEU A 21 -4.82 -4.48 4.63
CA LEU A 21 -4.71 -4.32 3.18
C LEU A 21 -4.81 -5.66 2.46
N SER A 22 -4.08 -6.66 2.94
CA SER A 22 -4.13 -8.01 2.39
C SER A 22 -5.54 -8.58 2.40
N ASP A 23 -6.24 -8.45 3.52
CA ASP A 23 -7.63 -8.91 3.65
C ASP A 23 -8.58 -8.15 2.71
N ALA A 24 -8.38 -6.84 2.59
CA ALA A 24 -9.19 -6.00 1.71
C ALA A 24 -8.99 -6.35 0.23
N ILE A 25 -7.76 -6.64 -0.18
CA ILE A 25 -7.46 -7.08 -1.56
C ILE A 25 -8.16 -8.42 -1.84
N ALA A 26 -8.06 -9.37 -0.92
CA ALA A 26 -8.71 -10.67 -1.07
C ALA A 26 -10.24 -10.52 -1.16
N ASP A 27 -10.82 -9.66 -0.33
CA ASP A 27 -12.25 -9.37 -0.35
C ASP A 27 -12.69 -8.74 -1.68
N ALA A 28 -11.91 -7.80 -2.19
CA ALA A 28 -12.18 -7.14 -3.47
C ALA A 28 -12.27 -8.13 -4.62
N GLN A 29 -11.41 -9.15 -4.65
CA GLN A 29 -11.42 -10.16 -5.70
C GLN A 29 -12.73 -10.97 -5.75
N ASN A 30 -13.38 -11.14 -4.59
CA ASN A 30 -14.62 -11.90 -4.50
C ASN A 30 -15.87 -11.04 -4.71
N ARG A 31 -15.79 -9.73 -4.54
CA ARG A 31 -16.96 -8.85 -4.43
C ARG A 31 -16.98 -7.69 -5.41
N SER A 32 -15.94 -7.53 -6.21
CA SER A 32 -15.78 -6.33 -7.05
C SER A 32 -15.33 -6.68 -8.46
N ARG A 33 -15.45 -5.69 -9.36
CA ARG A 33 -15.00 -5.79 -10.75
C ARG A 33 -13.67 -5.07 -10.99
N GLY A 34 -13.18 -4.36 -10.02
CA GLY A 34 -11.93 -3.61 -10.08
C GLY A 34 -11.54 -3.11 -8.70
N LEU A 35 -10.31 -2.70 -8.58
CA LEU A 35 -9.73 -2.24 -7.32
C LEU A 35 -9.09 -0.88 -7.54
N LEU A 36 -9.46 0.09 -6.72
CA LEU A 36 -8.82 1.40 -6.66
C LEU A 36 -8.09 1.52 -5.32
N LEU A 37 -6.77 1.63 -5.39
CA LEU A 37 -5.93 1.83 -4.22
C LEU A 37 -5.55 3.31 -4.10
N CYS A 38 -5.90 3.94 -2.99
CA CYS A 38 -5.59 5.35 -2.74
C CYS A 38 -5.11 5.56 -1.31
N GLY A 39 -4.51 6.71 -1.08
CA GLY A 39 -4.02 7.14 0.22
C GLY A 39 -4.50 8.53 0.57
N GLY A 40 -3.73 9.24 1.40
CA GLY A 40 -4.03 10.60 1.78
C GLY A 40 -3.63 11.63 0.72
N ASP A 41 -4.09 12.86 0.91
CA ASP A 41 -3.84 13.95 -0.06
C ASP A 41 -2.39 14.44 -0.01
N LYS A 42 -1.79 14.52 1.16
CA LYS A 42 -0.40 14.94 1.33
C LYS A 42 0.56 13.76 1.21
N PHE A 43 0.20 12.63 1.79
CA PHE A 43 0.95 11.40 1.70
C PHE A 43 0.04 10.27 1.24
N PHE A 44 0.38 9.64 0.12
CA PHE A 44 -0.18 8.34 -0.19
C PHE A 44 0.26 7.36 0.91
N SER A 45 1.56 7.25 1.11
CA SER A 45 2.18 6.61 2.26
C SER A 45 3.67 6.94 2.30
N ASN A 46 4.20 7.15 3.48
CA ASN A 46 5.62 7.39 3.70
C ASN A 46 6.43 6.09 3.82
N GLY A 47 5.83 4.97 3.49
CA GLY A 47 6.48 3.67 3.53
C GLY A 47 6.51 3.03 4.91
N VAL A 48 7.40 2.08 5.08
CA VAL A 48 7.56 1.32 6.32
C VAL A 48 7.95 2.26 7.46
N ASP A 49 7.38 2.03 8.64
CA ASP A 49 7.75 2.73 9.88
C ASP A 49 9.15 2.28 10.33
N LEU A 50 10.18 3.04 9.92
CA LEU A 50 11.56 2.71 10.22
C LEU A 50 11.88 2.82 11.71
N ASP A 51 11.28 3.76 12.42
CA ASP A 51 11.48 3.91 13.87
C ASP A 51 10.97 2.67 14.61
N TRP A 52 9.80 2.17 14.20
CA TRP A 52 9.29 0.92 14.72
C TRP A 52 10.21 -0.25 14.36
N ALA A 53 10.63 -0.36 13.10
CA ALA A 53 11.46 -1.45 12.62
C ALA A 53 12.79 -1.54 13.38
N LEU A 54 13.43 -0.40 13.65
CA LEU A 54 14.70 -0.35 14.37
C LEU A 54 14.59 -0.81 15.83
N SER A 55 13.39 -0.79 16.40
CA SER A 55 13.15 -1.24 17.78
C SER A 55 12.70 -2.70 17.89
N GLN A 56 12.52 -3.39 16.75
CA GLN A 56 12.00 -4.75 16.73
C GLN A 56 13.09 -5.80 16.52
N SER A 57 12.74 -7.06 16.81
CA SER A 57 13.60 -8.20 16.51
C SER A 57 13.72 -8.44 15.00
N SER A 58 14.77 -9.13 14.59
CA SER A 58 14.96 -9.55 13.20
C SER A 58 13.77 -10.35 12.67
N GLU A 59 13.19 -11.20 13.50
CA GLU A 59 12.01 -12.01 13.13
C GLU A 59 10.79 -11.15 12.85
N GLN A 60 10.56 -10.13 13.66
CA GLN A 60 9.42 -9.21 13.50
C GLN A 60 9.59 -8.35 12.25
N ILE A 61 10.79 -7.86 12.00
CA ILE A 61 11.12 -7.09 10.78
C ILE A 61 10.88 -7.97 9.55
N ARG A 62 11.39 -9.19 9.58
CA ARG A 62 11.19 -10.15 8.48
C ARG A 62 9.71 -10.42 8.23
N ALA A 63 8.93 -10.65 9.28
CA ALA A 63 7.49 -10.89 9.16
C ALA A 63 6.77 -9.73 8.49
N MET A 64 7.14 -8.49 8.81
CA MET A 64 6.55 -7.30 8.21
C MET A 64 6.89 -7.20 6.72
N PHE A 65 8.14 -7.44 6.34
CA PHE A 65 8.53 -7.40 4.92
C PHE A 65 7.92 -8.56 4.12
N LEU A 66 7.71 -9.71 4.74
CA LEU A 66 6.98 -10.81 4.10
C LEU A 66 5.51 -10.42 3.87
N GLU A 67 4.89 -9.74 4.82
CA GLU A 67 3.52 -9.26 4.66
C GLU A 67 3.41 -8.19 3.57
N LEU A 68 4.36 -7.27 3.49
CA LEU A 68 4.46 -6.31 2.40
C LEU A 68 4.59 -7.02 1.06
N GLY A 69 5.49 -7.99 0.96
CA GLY A 69 5.68 -8.80 -0.24
C GLY A 69 4.42 -9.54 -0.65
N LYS A 70 3.68 -10.06 0.32
CA LYS A 70 2.38 -10.72 0.09
C LYS A 70 1.38 -9.74 -0.54
N CYS A 71 1.27 -8.54 0.00
CA CYS A 71 0.39 -7.50 -0.57
C CYS A 71 0.77 -7.16 -2.01
N ILE A 72 2.08 -7.00 -2.27
CA ILE A 72 2.59 -6.73 -3.62
C ILE A 72 2.20 -7.84 -4.58
N LEU A 73 2.42 -9.10 -4.20
CA LEU A 73 2.06 -10.24 -5.03
C LEU A 73 0.55 -10.33 -5.27
N GLN A 74 -0.26 -10.07 -4.25
CA GLN A 74 -1.71 -10.05 -4.39
C GLN A 74 -2.17 -9.02 -5.42
N LEU A 75 -1.57 -7.83 -5.43
CA LEU A 75 -1.89 -6.80 -6.42
C LEU A 75 -1.43 -7.20 -7.82
N MET A 76 -0.24 -7.77 -7.95
CA MET A 76 0.30 -8.21 -9.24
C MET A 76 -0.50 -9.37 -9.84
N GLU A 77 -0.94 -10.31 -9.02
CA GLU A 77 -1.68 -11.50 -9.44
C GLU A 77 -3.20 -11.30 -9.48
N CYS A 78 -3.68 -10.13 -9.05
CA CYS A 78 -5.11 -9.85 -9.00
C CYS A 78 -5.71 -9.93 -10.40
N PRO A 79 -6.77 -10.75 -10.60
CA PRO A 79 -7.41 -10.89 -11.91
C PRO A 79 -8.26 -9.68 -12.28
N LEU A 80 -8.51 -8.76 -11.35
CA LEU A 80 -9.26 -7.53 -11.58
C LEU A 80 -8.31 -6.41 -12.02
N PRO A 81 -8.81 -5.40 -12.76
CA PRO A 81 -8.05 -4.18 -12.96
C PRO A 81 -7.73 -3.51 -11.62
N VAL A 82 -6.46 -3.19 -11.41
CA VAL A 82 -5.97 -2.54 -10.19
C VAL A 82 -5.41 -1.17 -10.56
N ILE A 83 -5.99 -0.12 -9.99
CA ILE A 83 -5.63 1.27 -10.27
C ILE A 83 -5.11 1.91 -9.00
N GLY A 84 -3.94 2.53 -9.09
CA GLY A 84 -3.40 3.36 -8.03
C GLY A 84 -3.73 4.83 -8.27
N SER A 85 -4.29 5.50 -7.27
CA SER A 85 -4.58 6.94 -7.30
C SER A 85 -3.64 7.65 -6.34
N ILE A 86 -2.78 8.51 -6.89
CA ILE A 86 -1.69 9.15 -6.16
C ILE A 86 -1.94 10.65 -6.07
N LYS A 87 -2.33 11.13 -4.91
CA LYS A 87 -2.48 12.56 -4.64
C LYS A 87 -1.32 13.13 -3.84
N GLY A 88 -0.64 12.31 -3.07
CA GLY A 88 0.44 12.70 -2.21
C GLY A 88 1.69 11.85 -2.40
N HIS A 89 2.70 12.12 -1.57
CA HIS A 89 3.99 11.44 -1.64
C HIS A 89 3.86 9.93 -1.41
N ALA A 90 4.59 9.15 -2.21
CA ALA A 90 4.64 7.69 -2.09
C ALA A 90 6.10 7.26 -2.04
N ILE A 91 6.55 6.79 -0.89
CA ILE A 91 7.97 6.55 -0.59
C ILE A 91 8.19 5.11 -0.16
N GLY A 92 9.29 4.52 -0.60
CA GLY A 92 9.72 3.19 -0.18
C GLY A 92 8.72 2.09 -0.57
N GLY A 93 8.26 1.32 0.40
CA GLY A 93 7.30 0.23 0.19
C GLY A 93 5.98 0.68 -0.40
N ALA A 94 5.58 1.93 -0.17
CA ALA A 94 4.40 2.51 -0.79
C ALA A 94 4.54 2.62 -2.31
N LEU A 95 5.72 3.00 -2.79
CA LEU A 95 6.00 3.00 -4.21
C LEU A 95 5.92 1.59 -4.78
N ALA A 96 6.44 0.60 -4.07
CA ALA A 96 6.36 -0.79 -4.50
C ALA A 96 4.91 -1.26 -4.67
N LEU A 97 4.02 -0.90 -3.75
CA LEU A 97 2.60 -1.19 -3.88
C LEU A 97 1.98 -0.54 -5.12
N LEU A 98 2.33 0.70 -5.40
CA LEU A 98 1.85 1.41 -6.59
C LEU A 98 2.39 0.83 -7.88
N LEU A 99 3.65 0.39 -7.90
CA LEU A 99 4.25 -0.26 -9.08
C LEU A 99 3.59 -1.61 -9.38
N ALA A 100 2.99 -2.25 -8.39
CA ALA A 100 2.24 -3.49 -8.56
C ALA A 100 0.85 -3.28 -9.18
N CYS A 101 0.35 -2.06 -9.23
CA CYS A 101 -0.92 -1.73 -9.87
C CYS A 101 -0.80 -1.79 -11.40
N ASP A 102 -1.94 -2.04 -12.08
CA ASP A 102 -1.98 -2.08 -13.54
C ASP A 102 -1.85 -0.67 -14.13
N TYR A 103 -2.53 0.30 -13.51
CA TYR A 103 -2.53 1.71 -13.92
C TYR A 103 -2.32 2.60 -12.71
N ARG A 104 -1.68 3.74 -12.93
CA ARG A 104 -1.41 4.75 -11.91
C ARG A 104 -1.82 6.13 -12.43
N PHE A 105 -2.59 6.84 -11.63
CA PHE A 105 -2.98 8.22 -11.90
C PHE A 105 -2.43 9.12 -10.80
N GLY A 106 -1.59 10.06 -11.17
CA GLY A 106 -1.00 11.01 -10.24
C GLY A 106 -1.61 12.40 -10.37
N ALA A 107 -1.68 13.12 -9.26
CA ALA A 107 -2.07 14.52 -9.25
C ALA A 107 -0.97 15.38 -9.88
N LYS A 108 -1.39 16.51 -10.49
CA LYS A 108 -0.43 17.52 -10.92
C LYS A 108 0.18 18.19 -9.71
N GLY A 109 1.48 18.52 -9.81
CA GLY A 109 2.19 19.20 -8.77
C GLY A 109 3.41 18.45 -8.28
N ARG A 110 3.86 18.83 -7.09
CA ARG A 110 5.10 18.33 -6.53
C ARG A 110 4.83 17.10 -5.66
N VAL A 111 5.08 15.93 -6.23
CA VAL A 111 4.92 14.64 -5.53
C VAL A 111 6.24 13.90 -5.60
N LEU A 112 6.72 13.44 -4.43
CA LEU A 112 7.91 12.57 -4.35
C LEU A 112 7.47 11.12 -4.47
N ILE A 113 8.16 10.45 -5.34
CA ILE A 113 7.93 9.03 -5.61
C ILE A 113 9.28 8.30 -5.57
#